data_1b2243c3063452c1ae5c24c40d599e80
#
_entry.id   1b2243c3063452c1ae5c24c40d599e80
#
_cell.length_a   1.000
_cell.length_b   1.000
_cell.length_c   1.000
_cell.angle_alpha   90.00
_cell.angle_beta   90.00
_cell.angle_gamma   90.00
#
_symmetry.space_group_name_H-M   'P 1'
#
loop_
_entity.id
_entity.type
_entity.pdbx_description
1 polymer ?
#
loop_
_entity_poly.entity_id
_entity_poly.type
_entity_poly.pdbx_seq_one_letter_code
_entity_poly.pdbx_strand_id
1 'polypeptide(L)'
;GHHSHSTWFDSIDRKCHVNMASLAGHGTARIGVNGLKDTPLSAENRARMLTELDEALQRGACGISLGLQYEPGIYAPYDELVEVARLCVEHDKVLAVHARAYSAVSPTYRSITRSHMLLAMDEMDRLVRETGVRLQYSHLIFVGRRTWKDVDEALQIIEPMLRGRRPTV
;
A
#
# COMPACT_ATOMS: atom_id res chain seq x y z
N GLY A 1 -4.19 16.26 14.98
CA GLY A 1 -3.59 15.76 13.77
C GLY A 1 -4.16 16.43 12.56
N HIS A 2 -3.38 16.71 11.58
CA HIS A 2 -3.84 17.33 10.35
C HIS A 2 -4.55 16.31 9.49
N HIS A 3 -5.79 16.59 9.18
CA HIS A 3 -6.74 15.61 8.71
C HIS A 3 -6.95 15.66 7.19
N SER A 4 -6.27 16.56 6.46
CA SER A 4 -6.33 16.54 5.01
C SER A 4 -4.96 16.83 4.39
N HIS A 5 -4.70 16.17 3.26
CA HIS A 5 -3.49 16.36 2.47
C HIS A 5 -3.33 17.81 1.98
N SER A 6 -4.46 18.48 1.69
CA SER A 6 -4.47 19.89 1.29
C SER A 6 -3.94 20.82 2.36
N THR A 7 -4.41 20.66 3.60
CA THR A 7 -3.95 21.50 4.72
C THR A 7 -2.45 21.34 4.97
N TRP A 8 -1.92 20.13 4.76
CA TRP A 8 -0.50 19.88 4.86
C TRP A 8 0.27 20.58 3.73
N PHE A 9 -0.15 20.45 2.46
CA PHE A 9 0.48 21.13 1.33
C PHE A 9 0.45 22.66 1.51
N ASP A 10 -0.68 23.24 1.90
CA ASP A 10 -0.80 24.68 2.14
C ASP A 10 0.14 25.15 3.27
N SER A 11 0.42 24.28 4.24
CA SER A 11 1.31 24.60 5.35
C SER A 11 2.79 24.69 4.96
N ILE A 12 3.20 24.00 3.89
CA ILE A 12 4.60 23.92 3.43
C ILE A 12 4.84 24.66 2.11
N ASP A 13 3.78 25.02 1.36
CA ASP A 13 3.92 25.68 0.07
C ASP A 13 4.72 26.99 0.20
N ARG A 14 5.73 27.14 -0.64
CA ARG A 14 6.69 28.26 -0.64
C ARG A 14 7.44 28.51 0.68
N LYS A 15 7.43 27.51 1.61
CA LYS A 15 8.13 27.58 2.89
C LYS A 15 9.29 26.61 3.00
N CYS A 16 9.45 25.74 2.00
CA CYS A 16 10.55 24.78 1.94
C CYS A 16 11.64 25.25 0.98
N HIS A 17 12.89 24.99 1.35
CA HIS A 17 14.06 25.28 0.50
C HIS A 17 14.35 24.17 -0.53
N VAL A 18 13.57 23.11 -0.54
CA VAL A 18 13.68 21.97 -1.45
C VAL A 18 12.32 21.62 -2.03
N ASN A 19 12.30 20.95 -3.17
CA ASN A 19 11.06 20.39 -3.72
C ASN A 19 10.55 19.28 -2.82
N MET A 20 9.26 19.27 -2.56
CA MET A 20 8.58 18.31 -1.70
C MET A 20 7.54 17.54 -2.51
N ALA A 21 7.48 16.22 -2.30
CA ALA A 21 6.41 15.36 -2.81
C ALA A 21 5.93 14.45 -1.68
N SER A 22 4.64 14.15 -1.64
CA SER A 22 4.05 13.33 -0.58
C SER A 22 3.12 12.27 -1.14
N LEU A 23 3.07 11.14 -0.45
CA LEU A 23 2.09 10.08 -0.66
C LEU A 23 0.92 10.28 0.30
N ALA A 24 -0.30 10.05 -0.16
CA ALA A 24 -1.47 9.97 0.71
C ALA A 24 -1.42 8.65 1.51
N GLY A 25 -1.53 8.73 2.82
CA GLY A 25 -1.45 7.55 3.70
C GLY A 25 -2.80 6.83 3.82
N HIS A 26 -2.93 5.63 3.26
CA HIS A 26 -4.11 4.78 3.46
C HIS A 26 -4.40 4.55 4.95
N GLY A 27 -3.37 4.18 5.74
CA GLY A 27 -3.53 4.00 7.18
C GLY A 27 -4.03 5.26 7.89
N THR A 28 -3.58 6.45 7.48
CA THR A 28 -4.06 7.74 8.03
C THR A 28 -5.53 7.97 7.70
N ALA A 29 -5.93 7.77 6.45
CA ALA A 29 -7.33 7.89 6.02
C ALA A 29 -8.22 6.86 6.73
N ARG A 30 -7.73 5.61 6.89
CA ARG A 30 -8.42 4.55 7.61
C ARG A 30 -8.63 4.90 9.09
N ILE A 31 -7.62 5.49 9.76
CA ILE A 31 -7.75 6.01 11.14
C ILE A 31 -8.81 7.11 11.19
N GLY A 32 -8.86 7.98 10.22
CA GLY A 32 -9.83 9.08 10.14
C GLY A 32 -11.28 8.61 10.18
N VAL A 33 -11.59 7.45 9.60
CA VAL A 33 -12.96 6.91 9.51
C VAL A 33 -13.28 5.80 10.51
N ASN A 34 -12.28 5.07 11.04
CA ASN A 34 -12.51 3.89 11.89
C ASN A 34 -11.65 3.84 13.16
N GLY A 35 -10.74 4.79 13.34
CA GLY A 35 -9.73 4.71 14.40
C GLY A 35 -8.78 3.52 14.19
N LEU A 36 -8.27 2.97 15.28
CA LEU A 36 -7.39 1.78 15.29
C LEU A 36 -8.16 0.47 15.49
N LYS A 37 -9.44 0.42 15.13
CA LYS A 37 -10.24 -0.79 15.28
C LYS A 37 -9.76 -1.90 14.34
N ASP A 38 -9.77 -3.12 14.84
CA ASP A 38 -9.41 -4.35 14.13
C ASP A 38 -10.55 -4.92 13.25
N THR A 39 -11.62 -4.14 13.05
CA THR A 39 -12.78 -4.52 12.25
C THR A 39 -12.66 -4.03 10.81
N PRO A 40 -13.23 -4.75 9.85
CA PRO A 40 -13.44 -4.24 8.50
C PRO A 40 -14.18 -2.92 8.50
N LEU A 41 -13.93 -2.08 7.51
CA LEU A 41 -14.69 -0.84 7.33
C LEU A 41 -16.11 -1.15 6.92
N SER A 42 -17.08 -0.40 7.47
CA SER A 42 -18.43 -0.36 6.90
C SER A 42 -18.38 0.21 5.47
N ALA A 43 -19.39 -0.07 4.66
CA ALA A 43 -19.46 0.47 3.30
C ALA A 43 -19.37 2.01 3.29
N GLU A 44 -20.03 2.67 4.25
CA GLU A 44 -19.98 4.14 4.41
C GLU A 44 -18.56 4.63 4.74
N ASN A 45 -17.89 4.02 5.74
CA ASN A 45 -16.55 4.41 6.13
C ASN A 45 -15.53 4.11 5.02
N ARG A 46 -15.71 3.02 4.26
CA ARG A 46 -14.89 2.70 3.11
C ARG A 46 -15.04 3.77 2.02
N ALA A 47 -16.25 4.15 1.68
CA ALA A 47 -16.51 5.21 0.71
C ALA A 47 -15.88 6.55 1.14
N ARG A 48 -16.01 6.93 2.41
CA ARG A 48 -15.39 8.16 2.95
C ARG A 48 -13.85 8.11 2.88
N MET A 49 -13.25 6.99 3.23
CA MET A 49 -11.80 6.79 3.12
C MET A 49 -11.33 6.92 1.66
N LEU A 50 -12.03 6.29 0.72
CA LEU A 50 -11.69 6.37 -0.70
C LEU A 50 -11.85 7.80 -1.24
N THR A 51 -12.89 8.52 -0.83
CA THR A 51 -13.07 9.93 -1.19
C THR A 51 -11.90 10.79 -0.68
N GLU A 52 -11.46 10.60 0.56
CA GLU A 52 -10.33 11.33 1.13
C GLU A 52 -9.01 11.06 0.36
N LEU A 53 -8.78 9.80 -0.04
CA LEU A 53 -7.61 9.42 -0.84
C LEU A 53 -7.69 9.99 -2.26
N ASP A 54 -8.87 9.95 -2.89
CA ASP A 54 -9.12 10.52 -4.21
C ASP A 54 -8.86 12.03 -4.23
N GLU A 55 -9.42 12.77 -3.26
CA GLU A 55 -9.17 14.19 -3.08
C GLU A 55 -7.68 14.52 -2.89
N ALA A 56 -6.94 13.67 -2.14
CA ALA A 56 -5.52 13.85 -1.95
C ALA A 56 -4.73 13.69 -3.26
N LEU A 57 -5.10 12.73 -4.11
CA LEU A 57 -4.50 12.53 -5.43
C LEU A 57 -4.81 13.72 -6.37
N GLN A 58 -6.05 14.19 -6.39
CA GLN A 58 -6.47 15.37 -7.16
C GLN A 58 -5.70 16.64 -6.76
N ARG A 59 -5.35 16.76 -5.48
CA ARG A 59 -4.59 17.90 -4.92
C ARG A 59 -3.07 17.78 -5.05
N GLY A 60 -2.57 16.76 -5.73
CA GLY A 60 -1.16 16.63 -6.08
C GLY A 60 -0.35 15.64 -5.26
N ALA A 61 -0.97 14.78 -4.46
CA ALA A 61 -0.26 13.63 -3.90
C ALA A 61 0.34 12.80 -5.04
N CYS A 62 1.61 12.38 -4.89
CA CYS A 62 2.31 11.64 -5.94
C CYS A 62 1.91 10.15 -5.99
N GLY A 63 1.07 9.71 -5.07
CA GLY A 63 0.55 8.36 -4.97
C GLY A 63 -0.09 8.10 -3.61
N ILE A 64 -0.38 6.83 -3.34
CA ILE A 64 -0.88 6.35 -2.05
C ILE A 64 0.15 5.42 -1.41
N SER A 65 0.25 5.44 -0.08
CA SER A 65 1.10 4.52 0.67
C SER A 65 0.28 3.55 1.53
N LEU A 66 0.64 2.27 1.48
CA LEU A 66 0.09 1.19 2.30
C LEU A 66 1.12 0.76 3.34
N GLY A 67 0.71 0.61 4.60
CA GLY A 67 1.51 -0.01 5.66
C GLY A 67 0.74 -1.22 6.19
N LEU A 68 1.01 -2.42 5.64
CA LEU A 68 0.18 -3.60 5.86
C LEU A 68 0.67 -4.50 7.01
N GLN A 69 1.83 -4.22 7.58
CA GLN A 69 2.39 -5.00 8.68
C GLN A 69 1.95 -4.49 10.07
N TYR A 70 1.40 -3.29 10.15
CA TYR A 70 1.04 -2.60 11.38
C TYR A 70 -0.35 -1.98 11.30
N GLU A 71 -0.89 -1.62 12.47
CA GLU A 71 -2.22 -0.99 12.59
C GLU A 71 -2.28 0.38 11.93
N PRO A 72 -3.42 0.71 11.29
CA PRO A 72 -4.59 -0.13 11.06
C PRO A 72 -4.54 -0.91 9.74
N GLY A 73 -3.48 -0.78 8.94
CA GLY A 73 -3.36 -1.39 7.62
C GLY A 73 -3.34 -2.92 7.66
N ILE A 74 -2.88 -3.51 8.78
CA ILE A 74 -2.88 -4.96 8.98
C ILE A 74 -4.29 -5.57 8.92
N TYR A 75 -5.32 -4.78 9.22
CA TYR A 75 -6.73 -5.18 9.22
C TYR A 75 -7.43 -4.92 7.88
N ALA A 76 -6.74 -4.31 6.91
CA ALA A 76 -7.31 -4.05 5.60
C ALA A 76 -7.51 -5.36 4.82
N PRO A 77 -8.73 -5.70 4.40
CA PRO A 77 -8.98 -6.86 3.56
C PRO A 77 -8.49 -6.60 2.12
N TYR A 78 -8.29 -7.66 1.36
CA TYR A 78 -7.72 -7.57 0.01
C TYR A 78 -8.56 -6.71 -0.96
N ASP A 79 -9.89 -6.81 -0.89
CA ASP A 79 -10.80 -6.01 -1.70
C ASP A 79 -10.69 -4.50 -1.46
N GLU A 80 -10.38 -4.08 -0.22
CA GLU A 80 -10.06 -2.69 0.11
C GLU A 80 -8.77 -2.24 -0.60
N LEU A 81 -7.74 -3.11 -0.65
CA LEU A 81 -6.50 -2.80 -1.36
C LEU A 81 -6.70 -2.67 -2.88
N VAL A 82 -7.60 -3.49 -3.46
CA VAL A 82 -7.96 -3.40 -4.89
C VAL A 82 -8.59 -2.05 -5.21
N GLU A 83 -9.51 -1.56 -4.38
CA GLU A 83 -10.15 -0.25 -4.59
C GLU A 83 -9.14 0.89 -4.48
N VAL A 84 -8.24 0.84 -3.49
CA VAL A 84 -7.16 1.83 -3.34
C VAL A 84 -6.19 1.79 -4.52
N ALA A 85 -5.85 0.61 -5.02
CA ALA A 85 -4.99 0.45 -6.19
C ALA A 85 -5.64 1.03 -7.46
N ARG A 86 -6.95 0.84 -7.63
CA ARG A 86 -7.71 1.42 -8.76
C ARG A 86 -7.69 2.94 -8.75
N LEU A 87 -7.81 3.59 -7.60
CA LEU A 87 -7.63 5.05 -7.50
C LEU A 87 -6.25 5.49 -8.02
N CYS A 88 -5.19 4.77 -7.67
CA CYS A 88 -3.86 5.07 -8.20
C CYS A 88 -3.80 4.92 -9.73
N VAL A 89 -4.48 3.91 -10.30
CA VAL A 89 -4.53 3.71 -11.75
C VAL A 89 -5.31 4.83 -12.44
N GLU A 90 -6.47 5.20 -11.92
CA GLU A 90 -7.33 6.27 -12.45
C GLU A 90 -6.61 7.63 -12.51
N HIS A 91 -5.78 7.91 -11.52
CA HIS A 91 -4.98 9.15 -11.45
C HIS A 91 -3.59 9.03 -12.09
N ASP A 92 -3.21 7.90 -12.68
CA ASP A 92 -1.85 7.61 -13.19
C ASP A 92 -0.78 7.82 -12.10
N LYS A 93 -1.03 7.35 -10.88
CA LYS A 93 -0.15 7.49 -9.72
C LYS A 93 0.42 6.14 -9.25
N VAL A 94 1.44 6.21 -8.38
CA VAL A 94 2.10 5.04 -7.82
C VAL A 94 1.41 4.60 -6.52
N LEU A 95 1.39 3.29 -6.28
CA LEU A 95 1.05 2.70 -5.00
C LEU A 95 2.34 2.22 -4.32
N ALA A 96 2.73 2.86 -3.22
CA ALA A 96 3.88 2.43 -2.42
C ALA A 96 3.43 1.51 -1.29
N VAL A 97 4.11 0.38 -1.09
CA VAL A 97 3.69 -0.60 -0.09
C VAL A 97 4.82 -0.99 0.85
N HIS A 98 4.54 -0.92 2.15
CA HIS A 98 5.19 -1.71 3.18
C HIS A 98 4.35 -2.98 3.35
N ALA A 99 4.88 -4.11 2.85
CA ALA A 99 4.12 -5.35 2.73
C ALA A 99 3.71 -5.95 4.09
N ARG A 100 2.80 -6.92 4.05
CA ARG A 100 2.19 -7.53 5.24
C ARG A 100 3.17 -8.37 6.09
N ALA A 101 4.24 -8.86 5.49
CA ALA A 101 5.29 -9.61 6.17
C ALA A 101 6.63 -9.53 5.44
N TYR A 102 7.71 -9.55 6.21
CA TYR A 102 9.11 -9.62 5.73
C TYR A 102 9.87 -10.78 6.38
N SER A 103 9.22 -11.55 7.23
CA SER A 103 9.78 -12.69 7.94
C SER A 103 9.13 -14.00 7.49
N ALA A 104 9.77 -15.13 7.82
CA ALA A 104 9.21 -16.44 7.50
C ALA A 104 7.91 -16.75 8.26
N VAL A 105 7.73 -16.13 9.42
CA VAL A 105 6.51 -16.23 10.25
C VAL A 105 6.14 -14.85 10.77
N SER A 106 4.88 -14.48 10.65
CA SER A 106 4.31 -13.22 11.13
C SER A 106 2.91 -13.47 11.70
N PRO A 107 2.36 -12.57 12.51
CA PRO A 107 1.00 -12.72 13.04
C PRO A 107 -0.11 -12.58 11.98
N THR A 108 0.23 -12.09 10.78
CA THR A 108 -0.74 -11.76 9.72
C THR A 108 -1.27 -12.96 8.95
N TYR A 109 -0.49 -14.05 8.89
CA TYR A 109 -0.87 -15.26 8.16
C TYR A 109 -0.93 -16.46 9.09
N ARG A 110 -1.86 -17.39 8.81
CA ARG A 110 -2.00 -18.64 9.56
C ARG A 110 -1.33 -19.83 8.87
N SER A 111 -0.83 -19.65 7.65
CA SER A 111 -0.15 -20.71 6.90
C SER A 111 1.18 -21.06 7.56
N ILE A 112 1.52 -22.35 7.60
CA ILE A 112 2.82 -22.86 8.06
C ILE A 112 3.62 -23.51 6.93
N THR A 113 3.04 -23.58 5.73
CA THR A 113 3.61 -24.33 4.59
C THR A 113 4.51 -23.46 3.70
N ARG A 114 4.38 -22.14 3.77
CA ARG A 114 5.16 -21.19 2.99
C ARG A 114 5.58 -19.99 3.83
N SER A 115 6.72 -19.40 3.52
CA SER A 115 7.21 -18.18 4.17
C SER A 115 6.17 -17.06 4.04
N HIS A 116 5.85 -16.39 5.16
CA HIS A 116 4.86 -15.30 5.17
C HIS A 116 5.31 -14.10 4.33
N MET A 117 6.62 -13.89 4.20
CA MET A 117 7.18 -12.90 3.29
C MET A 117 6.78 -13.20 1.83
N LEU A 118 6.89 -14.44 1.38
CA LEU A 118 6.49 -14.83 0.03
C LEU A 118 4.98 -14.71 -0.17
N LEU A 119 4.16 -15.04 0.85
CA LEU A 119 2.71 -14.82 0.78
C LEU A 119 2.35 -13.33 0.63
N ALA A 120 3.08 -12.45 1.32
CA ALA A 120 2.88 -11.02 1.19
C ALA A 120 3.31 -10.49 -0.19
N MET A 121 4.35 -11.08 -0.79
CA MET A 121 4.76 -10.76 -2.16
C MET A 121 3.74 -11.25 -3.20
N ASP A 122 3.20 -12.47 -3.02
CA ASP A 122 2.12 -13.00 -3.88
C ASP A 122 0.85 -12.12 -3.82
N GLU A 123 0.50 -11.60 -2.63
CA GLU A 123 -0.61 -10.66 -2.47
C GLU A 123 -0.40 -9.41 -3.34
N MET A 124 0.82 -8.88 -3.37
CA MET A 124 1.14 -7.70 -4.17
C MET A 124 1.25 -8.00 -5.67
N ASP A 125 1.82 -9.14 -6.05
CA ASP A 125 1.84 -9.58 -7.45
C ASP A 125 0.41 -9.78 -7.98
N ARG A 126 -0.46 -10.40 -7.19
CA ARG A 126 -1.87 -10.52 -7.53
C ARG A 126 -2.53 -9.14 -7.70
N LEU A 127 -2.27 -8.20 -6.79
CA LEU A 127 -2.82 -6.84 -6.84
C LEU A 127 -2.40 -6.12 -8.13
N VAL A 128 -1.12 -6.21 -8.50
CA VAL A 128 -0.59 -5.62 -9.74
C VAL A 128 -1.23 -6.25 -10.97
N ARG A 129 -1.35 -7.57 -11.01
CA ARG A 129 -1.98 -8.26 -12.15
C ARG A 129 -3.45 -7.94 -12.31
N GLU A 130 -4.18 -7.81 -11.21
CA GLU A 130 -5.62 -7.55 -11.21
C GLU A 130 -5.97 -6.10 -11.56
N THR A 131 -5.14 -5.15 -11.13
CA THR A 131 -5.46 -3.72 -11.26
C THR A 131 -4.60 -2.98 -12.28
N GLY A 132 -3.44 -3.50 -12.64
CA GLY A 132 -2.47 -2.80 -13.48
C GLY A 132 -1.75 -1.64 -12.77
N VAL A 133 -1.85 -1.53 -11.44
CA VAL A 133 -1.24 -0.43 -10.67
C VAL A 133 0.29 -0.47 -10.76
N ARG A 134 0.91 0.70 -10.86
CA ARG A 134 2.36 0.83 -10.70
C ARG A 134 2.71 0.74 -9.23
N LEU A 135 3.38 -0.35 -8.85
CA LEU A 135 3.72 -0.65 -7.47
C LEU A 135 5.16 -0.27 -7.14
N GLN A 136 5.36 0.48 -6.08
CA GLN A 136 6.64 0.65 -5.39
C GLN A 136 6.68 -0.31 -4.20
N TYR A 137 7.36 -1.44 -4.34
CA TYR A 137 7.59 -2.36 -3.23
C TYR A 137 8.70 -1.79 -2.35
N SER A 138 8.33 -1.23 -1.19
CA SER A 138 9.28 -0.64 -0.25
C SER A 138 10.00 -1.73 0.53
N HIS A 139 11.32 -1.56 0.73
CA HIS A 139 12.16 -2.46 1.51
C HIS A 139 12.10 -3.92 1.05
N LEU A 140 12.79 -4.29 0.01
CA LEU A 140 13.02 -5.70 -0.30
C LEU A 140 14.01 -6.27 0.73
N ILE A 141 13.50 -6.60 1.90
CA ILE A 141 14.28 -7.08 3.04
C ILE A 141 13.87 -8.50 3.44
N PHE A 142 14.82 -9.27 3.94
CA PHE A 142 14.67 -10.66 4.36
C PHE A 142 14.94 -10.74 5.86
N VAL A 143 13.87 -10.62 6.66
CA VAL A 143 13.96 -10.56 8.12
C VAL A 143 14.14 -11.95 8.71
N GLY A 144 15.33 -12.16 9.30
CA GLY A 144 15.72 -13.40 9.93
C GLY A 144 16.27 -14.44 8.95
N ARG A 145 17.19 -15.28 9.44
CA ARG A 145 17.93 -16.27 8.62
C ARG A 145 17.04 -17.25 7.85
N ARG A 146 15.82 -17.49 8.34
CA ARG A 146 14.87 -18.41 7.69
C ARG A 146 14.37 -17.96 6.35
N THR A 147 14.39 -16.65 6.07
CA THR A 147 13.96 -16.06 4.78
C THR A 147 15.10 -15.99 3.75
N TRP A 148 16.36 -16.16 4.15
CA TRP A 148 17.48 -16.03 3.22
C TRP A 148 17.47 -17.07 2.09
N LYS A 149 16.92 -18.24 2.34
CA LYS A 149 16.71 -19.28 1.32
C LYS A 149 15.62 -18.94 0.30
N ASP A 150 14.77 -17.96 0.60
CA ASP A 150 13.61 -17.57 -0.21
C ASP A 150 13.97 -16.49 -1.25
N VAL A 151 15.24 -16.05 -1.32
CA VAL A 151 15.70 -14.94 -2.19
C VAL A 151 15.40 -15.22 -3.66
N ASP A 152 15.72 -16.39 -4.16
CA ASP A 152 15.53 -16.71 -5.58
C ASP A 152 14.04 -16.73 -5.96
N GLU A 153 13.20 -17.30 -5.10
CA GLU A 153 11.75 -17.31 -5.29
C GLU A 153 11.16 -15.89 -5.20
N ALA A 154 11.62 -15.09 -4.26
CA ALA A 154 11.22 -13.69 -4.13
C ALA A 154 11.56 -12.86 -5.39
N LEU A 155 12.75 -13.06 -5.97
CA LEU A 155 13.14 -12.40 -7.22
C LEU A 155 12.27 -12.84 -8.40
N GLN A 156 11.89 -14.12 -8.47
CA GLN A 156 10.97 -14.63 -9.50
C GLN A 156 9.57 -14.00 -9.40
N ILE A 157 9.09 -13.69 -8.19
CA ILE A 157 7.82 -13.00 -7.99
C ILE A 157 7.93 -11.51 -8.36
N ILE A 158 9.00 -10.83 -7.94
CA ILE A 158 9.11 -9.38 -8.08
C ILE A 158 9.49 -8.94 -9.50
N GLU A 159 10.28 -9.73 -10.22
CA GLU A 159 10.76 -9.37 -11.55
C GLU A 159 9.63 -9.08 -12.56
N PRO A 160 8.55 -9.87 -12.65
CA PRO A 160 7.41 -9.53 -13.50
C PRO A 160 6.71 -8.24 -13.09
N MET A 161 6.64 -7.94 -11.78
CA MET A 161 6.03 -6.70 -11.29
C MET A 161 6.85 -5.46 -11.72
N LEU A 162 8.18 -5.56 -11.75
CA LEU A 162 9.08 -4.47 -12.15
C LEU A 162 9.02 -4.20 -13.66
N ARG A 163 8.79 -5.21 -14.47
CA ARG A 163 8.72 -5.08 -15.93
C ARG A 163 7.44 -4.41 -16.43
N GLY A 164 6.51 -4.09 -15.53
CA GLY A 164 5.31 -3.29 -15.77
C GLY A 164 4.63 -3.64 -17.09
N ARG A 165 3.92 -4.76 -17.16
CA ARG A 165 2.97 -4.95 -18.26
C ARG A 165 1.80 -3.99 -18.03
N ARG A 166 1.85 -2.81 -18.70
CA ARG A 166 0.59 -2.12 -18.98
C ARG A 166 -0.31 -3.13 -19.65
N PRO A 167 -1.55 -3.35 -19.18
CA PRO A 167 -2.49 -4.11 -20.00
C PRO A 167 -2.57 -3.38 -21.34
N THR A 168 -2.18 -4.05 -22.41
CA THR A 168 -2.49 -3.60 -23.76
C THR A 168 -4.00 -3.65 -23.89
N VAL A 169 -4.62 -2.50 -23.99
CA VAL A 169 -6.01 -2.34 -24.42
C VAL A 169 -6.13 -2.81 -25.84
#